data_a3e171bbf8f3c3f9b7da3b85d1d56f70
#
_entry.id   a3e171bbf8f3c3f9b7da3b85d1d56f70
#
_cell.length_a   1.000
_cell.length_b   1.000
_cell.length_c   1.000
_cell.angle_alpha   90.00
_cell.angle_beta   90.00
_cell.angle_gamma   90.00
#
_symmetry.space_group_name_H-M   'P 1'
#
loop_
_entity.id
_entity.type
_entity.pdbx_description
1 polymer ?
#
loop_
_entity_poly.entity_id
_entity_poly.type
_entity_poly.pdbx_seq_one_letter_code
_entity_poly.pdbx_strand_id
1 'polypeptide(L)'
;MEQTELNASELIGWLKKILEGNQNKIIGQNLKYDIAVLKNHNINIKAFFADTMLMSYATNSTSSRHNLDALAEYYLNTTTIKYEDVIGKGAKKYKNFSEVPIKEATNYAAEDADITLQLYEKLAQIIDKSSIKLLETIDYPLLFVLLEICLLYTSPSPRDFEA
;
A
#
# COMPACT_ATOMS: atom_id res chain seq x y z
N MET A 1 5.05 5.98 30.65
CA MET A 1 5.78 6.38 29.43
C MET A 1 4.89 7.39 28.74
N GLU A 2 5.27 8.66 28.72
CA GLU A 2 4.59 9.69 27.93
C GLU A 2 4.65 9.28 26.46
N GLN A 3 3.49 9.18 25.84
CA GLN A 3 3.39 9.05 24.39
C GLN A 3 3.83 10.41 23.82
N THR A 4 5.05 10.48 23.33
CA THR A 4 5.52 11.63 22.56
C THR A 4 4.76 11.60 21.24
N GLU A 5 3.71 12.41 21.12
CA GLU A 5 3.03 12.62 19.84
C GLU A 5 4.05 13.24 18.88
N LEU A 6 4.49 12.42 17.91
CA LEU A 6 5.33 12.92 16.82
C LEU A 6 4.51 13.97 16.04
N ASN A 7 5.09 15.16 15.88
CA ASN A 7 4.49 16.18 15.04
C ASN A 7 4.40 15.66 13.60
N ALA A 8 3.24 15.81 12.97
CA ALA A 8 2.99 15.31 11.61
C ALA A 8 4.04 15.81 10.60
N SER A 9 4.55 17.05 10.75
CA SER A 9 5.59 17.59 9.87
C SER A 9 6.95 16.91 10.05
N GLU A 10 7.29 16.52 11.28
CA GLU A 10 8.52 15.76 11.59
C GLU A 10 8.44 14.35 11.03
N LEU A 11 7.28 13.70 11.18
CA LEU A 11 7.04 12.38 10.63
C LEU A 11 7.14 12.37 9.09
N ILE A 12 6.51 13.33 8.42
CA ILE A 12 6.59 13.52 6.97
C ILE A 12 8.04 13.76 6.54
N GLY A 13 8.78 14.60 7.24
CA GLY A 13 10.18 14.86 6.97
C GLY A 13 11.07 13.62 7.11
N TRP A 14 10.81 12.79 8.10
CA TRP A 14 11.50 11.52 8.32
C TRP A 14 11.15 10.49 7.22
N LEU A 15 9.86 10.31 6.92
CA LEU A 15 9.39 9.44 5.84
C LEU A 15 9.99 9.83 4.50
N LYS A 16 10.04 11.13 4.20
CA LYS A 16 10.64 11.64 2.96
C LYS A 16 12.09 11.22 2.81
N LYS A 17 12.90 11.32 3.86
CA LYS A 17 14.31 10.91 3.84
C LYS A 17 14.47 9.41 3.56
N ILE A 18 13.60 8.57 4.11
CA ILE A 18 13.65 7.12 3.93
C ILE A 18 13.16 6.74 2.53
N LEU A 19 12.01 7.28 2.10
CA LEU A 19 11.33 6.85 0.88
C LEU A 19 11.92 7.46 -0.40
N GLU A 20 12.54 8.63 -0.32
CA GLU A 20 13.25 9.24 -1.45
C GLU A 20 14.71 8.78 -1.55
N GLY A 21 15.22 8.07 -0.56
CA GLY A 21 16.57 7.48 -0.58
C GLY A 21 16.67 6.30 -1.56
N ASN A 22 17.71 6.29 -2.39
CA ASN A 22 17.92 5.23 -3.38
C ASN A 22 18.39 3.87 -2.78
N GLN A 23 18.54 3.79 -1.46
CA GLN A 23 19.13 2.61 -0.80
C GLN A 23 18.07 1.61 -0.31
N ASN A 24 16.81 2.03 -0.20
CA ASN A 24 15.76 1.20 0.37
C ASN A 24 14.87 0.62 -0.72
N LYS A 25 14.58 -0.67 -0.63
CA LYS A 25 13.56 -1.31 -1.43
C LYS A 25 12.20 -1.15 -0.73
N ILE A 26 11.28 -0.48 -1.39
CA ILE A 26 9.91 -0.31 -0.88
C ILE A 26 9.08 -1.49 -1.36
N ILE A 27 8.41 -2.15 -0.43
CA ILE A 27 7.50 -3.26 -0.69
C ILE A 27 6.13 -2.85 -0.14
N GLY A 28 5.07 -3.09 -0.91
CA GLY A 28 3.71 -2.80 -0.47
C GLY A 28 2.68 -3.67 -1.17
N GLN A 29 1.44 -3.52 -0.76
CA GLN A 29 0.28 -4.17 -1.33
C GLN A 29 -0.62 -3.11 -1.97
N ASN A 30 -0.79 -3.13 -3.29
CA ASN A 30 -1.52 -2.08 -4.02
C ASN A 30 -0.89 -0.68 -3.86
N LEU A 31 0.42 -0.61 -4.06
CA LEU A 31 1.27 0.57 -3.83
C LEU A 31 0.81 1.83 -4.58
N LYS A 32 0.04 1.69 -5.65
CA LYS A 32 -0.52 2.85 -6.37
C LYS A 32 -1.28 3.79 -5.43
N TYR A 33 -2.03 3.23 -4.47
CA TYR A 33 -2.78 4.02 -3.50
C TYR A 33 -1.84 4.77 -2.54
N ASP A 34 -0.86 4.06 -1.97
CA ASP A 34 0.09 4.65 -1.03
C ASP A 34 0.95 5.74 -1.69
N ILE A 35 1.39 5.50 -2.93
CA ILE A 35 2.16 6.49 -3.70
C ILE A 35 1.30 7.74 -3.98
N ALA A 36 0.00 7.60 -4.25
CA ALA A 36 -0.89 8.74 -4.43
C ALA A 36 -0.98 9.59 -3.15
N VAL A 37 -1.13 8.96 -1.98
CA VAL A 37 -1.15 9.65 -0.68
C VAL A 37 0.18 10.34 -0.42
N LEU A 38 1.31 9.67 -0.64
CA LEU A 38 2.65 10.23 -0.44
C LEU A 38 2.92 11.42 -1.35
N LYS A 39 2.48 11.38 -2.61
CA LYS A 39 2.58 12.53 -3.54
C LYS A 39 1.84 13.76 -3.04
N ASN A 40 0.67 13.61 -2.40
CA ASN A 40 -0.05 14.73 -1.79
C ASN A 40 0.73 15.41 -0.66
N HIS A 41 1.68 14.70 -0.06
CA HIS A 41 2.63 15.25 0.94
C HIS A 41 4.00 15.63 0.35
N ASN A 42 4.11 15.76 -0.98
CA ASN A 42 5.35 16.07 -1.69
C ASN A 42 6.47 15.05 -1.43
N ILE A 43 6.11 13.78 -1.24
CA ILE A 43 7.06 12.67 -1.15
C ILE A 43 7.04 11.90 -2.48
N ASN A 44 8.20 11.86 -3.16
CA ASN A 44 8.37 11.17 -4.43
C ASN A 44 9.22 9.91 -4.22
N ILE A 45 8.60 8.76 -4.41
CA ILE A 45 9.30 7.47 -4.36
C ILE A 45 10.21 7.35 -5.58
N LYS A 46 11.51 7.23 -5.35
CA LYS A 46 12.55 7.06 -6.38
C LYS A 46 13.20 5.67 -6.31
N ALA A 47 13.07 4.98 -5.17
CA ALA A 47 13.65 3.67 -4.98
C ALA A 47 12.85 2.59 -5.73
N PHE A 48 13.52 1.50 -6.09
CA PHE A 48 12.87 0.31 -6.61
C PHE A 48 11.85 -0.23 -5.59
N PHE A 49 10.71 -0.63 -6.05
CA PHE A 49 9.63 -1.17 -5.23
C PHE A 49 9.17 -2.54 -5.74
N ALA A 50 8.45 -3.25 -4.90
CA ALA A 50 7.70 -4.43 -5.28
C ALA A 50 6.26 -4.30 -4.76
N ASP A 51 5.30 -4.64 -5.58
CA ASP A 51 3.88 -4.67 -5.24
C ASP A 51 3.41 -6.13 -5.18
N THR A 52 3.06 -6.60 -3.99
CA THR A 52 2.66 -7.99 -3.76
C THR A 52 1.35 -8.35 -4.45
N MET A 53 0.46 -7.38 -4.68
CA MET A 53 -0.75 -7.61 -5.45
C MET A 53 -0.41 -7.87 -6.93
N LEU A 54 0.44 -7.06 -7.54
CA LEU A 54 0.89 -7.26 -8.92
C LEU A 54 1.71 -8.55 -9.06
N MET A 55 2.61 -8.85 -8.10
CA MET A 55 3.35 -10.12 -8.08
C MET A 55 2.40 -11.33 -8.03
N SER A 56 1.33 -11.26 -7.24
CA SER A 56 0.32 -12.31 -7.17
C SER A 56 -0.44 -12.47 -8.49
N TYR A 57 -0.79 -11.38 -9.17
CA TYR A 57 -1.38 -11.45 -10.51
C TYR A 57 -0.43 -12.09 -11.52
N ALA A 58 0.83 -11.72 -11.53
CA ALA A 58 1.83 -12.27 -12.44
C ALA A 58 2.12 -13.76 -12.15
N THR A 59 2.01 -14.18 -10.89
CA THR A 59 2.23 -15.59 -10.49
C THR A 59 1.02 -16.48 -10.77
N ASN A 60 -0.19 -15.96 -10.54
CA ASN A 60 -1.44 -16.70 -10.72
C ASN A 60 -2.60 -15.77 -11.09
N SER A 61 -2.70 -15.40 -12.36
CA SER A 61 -3.74 -14.51 -12.89
C SER A 61 -5.17 -15.09 -12.80
N THR A 62 -5.30 -16.40 -12.60
CA THR A 62 -6.60 -17.09 -12.50
C THR A 62 -7.16 -17.12 -11.09
N SER A 63 -6.41 -16.66 -10.09
CA SER A 63 -6.92 -16.53 -8.73
C SER A 63 -8.06 -15.50 -8.68
N SER A 64 -9.08 -15.80 -7.90
CA SER A 64 -10.27 -14.94 -7.80
C SER A 64 -10.07 -13.71 -6.92
N ARG A 65 -9.04 -13.68 -6.08
CA ARG A 65 -8.79 -12.61 -5.11
C ARG A 65 -7.29 -12.37 -4.93
N HIS A 66 -6.90 -11.08 -4.98
CA HIS A 66 -5.52 -10.63 -4.80
C HIS A 66 -5.39 -9.57 -3.70
N ASN A 67 -6.40 -9.46 -2.81
CA ASN A 67 -6.31 -8.63 -1.62
C ASN A 67 -5.45 -9.30 -0.54
N LEU A 68 -4.94 -8.50 0.39
CA LEU A 68 -3.98 -8.93 1.42
C LEU A 68 -4.47 -10.15 2.19
N ASP A 69 -5.72 -10.13 2.68
CA ASP A 69 -6.30 -11.22 3.47
C ASP A 69 -6.32 -12.56 2.71
N ALA A 70 -6.79 -12.52 1.45
CA ALA A 70 -6.87 -13.73 0.64
C ALA A 70 -5.49 -14.29 0.28
N LEU A 71 -4.51 -13.41 0.06
CA LEU A 71 -3.13 -13.82 -0.20
C LEU A 71 -2.46 -14.37 1.05
N ALA A 72 -2.70 -13.76 2.22
CA ALA A 72 -2.21 -14.27 3.51
C ALA A 72 -2.76 -15.66 3.80
N GLU A 73 -4.06 -15.86 3.60
CA GLU A 73 -4.69 -17.17 3.77
C GLU A 73 -4.12 -18.21 2.80
N TYR A 74 -4.00 -17.86 1.52
CA TYR A 74 -3.58 -18.79 0.48
C TYR A 74 -2.08 -19.15 0.54
N TYR A 75 -1.21 -18.15 0.68
CA TYR A 75 0.24 -18.35 0.60
C TYR A 75 0.92 -18.57 1.94
N LEU A 76 0.37 -18.00 3.03
CA LEU A 76 0.96 -18.04 4.36
C LEU A 76 0.16 -18.90 5.34
N ASN A 77 -1.04 -19.33 4.97
CA ASN A 77 -1.98 -20.06 5.84
C ASN A 77 -2.25 -19.30 7.16
N THR A 78 -2.37 -17.97 7.05
CA THR A 78 -2.55 -17.04 8.19
C THR A 78 -3.80 -16.21 7.97
N THR A 79 -4.58 -16.02 9.05
CA THR A 79 -5.72 -15.09 9.06
C THR A 79 -5.26 -13.74 9.59
N THR A 80 -5.66 -12.66 8.92
CA THR A 80 -5.32 -11.28 9.26
C THR A 80 -6.43 -10.61 10.08
N ILE A 81 -6.09 -9.54 10.78
CA ILE A 81 -7.05 -8.64 11.41
C ILE A 81 -7.82 -7.93 10.30
N LYS A 82 -9.15 -8.08 10.27
CA LYS A 82 -9.95 -7.44 9.24
C LYS A 82 -10.20 -5.97 9.57
N TYR A 83 -10.14 -5.13 8.55
CA TYR A 83 -10.48 -3.71 8.68
C TYR A 83 -11.85 -3.47 9.36
N GLU A 84 -12.84 -4.31 9.04
CA GLU A 84 -14.18 -4.24 9.63
C GLU A 84 -14.19 -4.53 11.15
N ASP A 85 -13.28 -5.35 11.63
CA ASP A 85 -13.17 -5.67 13.06
C ASP A 85 -12.50 -4.52 13.83
N VAL A 86 -11.58 -3.79 13.18
CA VAL A 86 -10.92 -2.61 13.74
C VAL A 86 -11.89 -1.42 13.81
N ILE A 87 -12.65 -1.17 12.74
CA ILE A 87 -13.65 -0.09 12.72
C ILE A 87 -14.85 -0.41 13.61
N GLY A 88 -15.11 -1.70 13.87
CA GLY A 88 -16.24 -2.16 14.65
C GLY A 88 -17.54 -2.26 13.85
N LYS A 89 -18.53 -2.94 14.46
CA LYS A 89 -19.83 -3.22 13.85
C LYS A 89 -20.97 -2.59 14.69
N GLY A 90 -22.01 -2.10 14.01
CA GLY A 90 -23.22 -1.58 14.66
C GLY A 90 -23.02 -0.26 15.40
N ALA A 91 -23.56 -0.14 16.61
CA ALA A 91 -23.53 1.09 17.42
C ALA A 91 -22.14 1.49 17.96
N LYS A 92 -21.16 0.57 17.90
CA LYS A 92 -19.77 0.82 18.30
C LYS A 92 -18.84 1.08 17.08
N LYS A 93 -19.42 1.37 15.96
CA LYS A 93 -18.65 1.60 14.72
C LYS A 93 -18.03 3.00 14.72
N TYR A 94 -16.72 3.09 14.52
CA TYR A 94 -16.05 4.35 14.21
C TYR A 94 -16.46 4.81 12.81
N LYS A 95 -16.58 6.13 12.60
CA LYS A 95 -16.96 6.69 11.28
C LYS A 95 -15.87 6.51 10.24
N ASN A 96 -14.61 6.56 10.71
CA ASN A 96 -13.42 6.40 9.88
C ASN A 96 -12.26 5.88 10.73
N PHE A 97 -11.17 5.51 10.08
CA PHE A 97 -10.00 4.94 10.74
C PHE A 97 -9.29 5.92 11.69
N SER A 98 -9.44 7.24 11.48
CA SER A 98 -8.83 8.25 12.35
C SER A 98 -9.43 8.30 13.76
N GLU A 99 -10.61 7.72 13.96
CA GLU A 99 -11.28 7.62 15.27
C GLU A 99 -10.88 6.35 16.03
N VAL A 100 -10.17 5.42 15.39
CA VAL A 100 -9.71 4.18 16.02
C VAL A 100 -8.62 4.49 17.04
N PRO A 101 -8.66 3.90 18.25
CA PRO A 101 -7.60 4.08 19.23
C PRO A 101 -6.23 3.73 18.66
N ILE A 102 -5.22 4.57 18.92
CA ILE A 102 -3.86 4.43 18.37
C ILE A 102 -3.31 3.02 18.55
N LYS A 103 -3.53 2.40 19.70
CA LYS A 103 -3.05 1.05 19.99
C LYS A 103 -3.62 0.01 19.03
N GLU A 104 -4.92 0.08 18.73
CA GLU A 104 -5.60 -0.84 17.82
C GLU A 104 -5.17 -0.57 16.38
N ALA A 105 -5.14 0.70 15.98
CA ALA A 105 -4.67 1.12 14.67
C ALA A 105 -3.21 0.71 14.42
N THR A 106 -2.34 0.82 15.43
CA THR A 106 -0.93 0.41 15.34
C THR A 106 -0.80 -1.09 15.16
N ASN A 107 -1.57 -1.89 15.89
CA ASN A 107 -1.52 -3.35 15.75
C ASN A 107 -1.96 -3.78 14.34
N TYR A 108 -3.04 -3.20 13.84
CA TYR A 108 -3.54 -3.46 12.49
C TYR A 108 -2.50 -3.08 11.42
N ALA A 109 -1.97 -1.85 11.48
CA ALA A 109 -1.00 -1.38 10.50
C ALA A 109 0.34 -2.14 10.55
N ALA A 110 0.78 -2.56 11.74
CA ALA A 110 1.98 -3.36 11.91
C ALA A 110 1.82 -4.77 11.34
N GLU A 111 0.65 -5.40 11.54
CA GLU A 111 0.33 -6.69 10.95
C GLU A 111 0.28 -6.60 9.41
N ASP A 112 -0.40 -5.59 8.85
CA ASP A 112 -0.46 -5.39 7.40
C ASP A 112 0.94 -5.27 6.78
N ALA A 113 1.84 -4.54 7.43
CA ALA A 113 3.22 -4.40 6.98
C ALA A 113 4.01 -5.71 7.06
N ASP A 114 3.88 -6.46 8.16
CA ASP A 114 4.55 -7.74 8.36
C ASP A 114 4.06 -8.81 7.36
N ILE A 115 2.75 -8.94 7.19
CA ILE A 115 2.14 -9.86 6.22
C ILE A 115 2.56 -9.50 4.78
N THR A 116 2.61 -8.22 4.45
CA THR A 116 3.06 -7.77 3.13
C THR A 116 4.51 -8.18 2.86
N LEU A 117 5.39 -8.06 3.84
CA LEU A 117 6.78 -8.50 3.72
C LEU A 117 6.88 -10.03 3.55
N GLN A 118 6.18 -10.80 4.36
CA GLN A 118 6.15 -12.26 4.27
C GLN A 118 5.59 -12.73 2.91
N LEU A 119 4.55 -12.08 2.41
CA LEU A 119 4.00 -12.35 1.07
C LEU A 119 5.01 -12.07 -0.03
N TYR A 120 5.72 -10.94 0.06
CA TYR A 120 6.79 -10.64 -0.89
C TYR A 120 7.86 -11.74 -0.91
N GLU A 121 8.34 -12.17 0.25
CA GLU A 121 9.35 -13.22 0.37
C GLU A 121 8.85 -14.54 -0.22
N LYS A 122 7.59 -14.89 0.03
CA LYS A 122 6.96 -16.08 -0.50
C LYS A 122 6.78 -16.03 -2.02
N LEU A 123 6.23 -14.94 -2.53
CA LEU A 123 6.00 -14.73 -3.95
C LEU A 123 7.31 -14.67 -4.74
N ALA A 124 8.35 -14.04 -4.19
CA ALA A 124 9.67 -13.97 -4.80
C ALA A 124 10.34 -15.35 -5.00
N GLN A 125 9.94 -16.36 -4.22
CA GLN A 125 10.46 -17.72 -4.36
C GLN A 125 9.74 -18.53 -5.46
N ILE A 126 8.49 -18.19 -5.78
CA ILE A 126 7.64 -18.99 -6.68
C ILE A 126 7.41 -18.34 -8.04
N ILE A 127 7.62 -17.03 -8.15
CA ILE A 127 7.44 -16.30 -9.41
C ILE A 127 8.50 -16.70 -10.41
N ASP A 128 8.11 -16.98 -11.64
CA ASP A 128 9.04 -17.31 -12.71
C ASP A 128 9.71 -16.08 -13.35
N LYS A 129 10.81 -16.31 -14.07
CA LYS A 129 11.61 -15.24 -14.69
C LYS A 129 10.86 -14.44 -15.75
N SER A 130 9.91 -15.05 -16.46
CA SER A 130 9.10 -14.36 -17.48
C SER A 130 8.11 -13.42 -16.83
N SER A 131 7.49 -13.83 -15.74
CA SER A 131 6.59 -13.01 -14.92
C SER A 131 7.32 -11.86 -14.24
N ILE A 132 8.54 -12.07 -13.74
CA ILE A 132 9.39 -10.97 -13.23
C ILE A 132 9.66 -9.95 -14.33
N LYS A 133 10.05 -10.40 -15.52
CA LYS A 133 10.30 -9.51 -16.65
C LYS A 133 9.05 -8.72 -17.04
N LEU A 134 7.86 -9.34 -17.02
CA LEU A 134 6.59 -8.67 -17.28
C LEU A 134 6.34 -7.55 -16.25
N LEU A 135 6.48 -7.85 -14.96
CA LEU A 135 6.35 -6.87 -13.89
C LEU A 135 7.27 -5.66 -14.09
N GLU A 136 8.56 -5.90 -14.37
CA GLU A 136 9.56 -4.85 -14.50
C GLU A 136 9.39 -4.00 -15.76
N THR A 137 8.95 -4.62 -16.87
CA THR A 137 8.88 -3.93 -18.17
C THR A 137 7.52 -3.36 -18.48
N ILE A 138 6.45 -3.86 -17.87
CA ILE A 138 5.06 -3.46 -18.18
C ILE A 138 4.34 -3.00 -16.92
N ASP A 139 4.13 -3.87 -15.92
CA ASP A 139 3.19 -3.59 -14.84
C ASP A 139 3.65 -2.46 -13.92
N TYR A 140 4.93 -2.44 -13.54
CA TYR A 140 5.46 -1.37 -12.70
C TYR A 140 5.51 -0.01 -13.41
N PRO A 141 5.97 0.11 -14.67
CA PRO A 141 5.81 1.35 -15.43
C PRO A 141 4.36 1.79 -15.60
N LEU A 142 3.45 0.85 -15.89
CA LEU A 142 2.02 1.12 -16.05
C LEU A 142 1.38 1.64 -14.74
N LEU A 143 1.82 1.17 -13.58
CA LEU A 143 1.35 1.66 -12.30
C LEU A 143 1.52 3.18 -12.19
N PHE A 144 2.68 3.72 -12.59
CA PHE A 144 2.93 5.16 -12.56
C PHE A 144 2.07 5.93 -13.56
N VAL A 145 1.86 5.38 -14.76
CA VAL A 145 0.96 5.99 -15.74
C VAL A 145 -0.47 6.07 -15.22
N LEU A 146 -0.97 4.99 -14.62
CA LEU A 146 -2.30 4.95 -14.02
C LEU A 146 -2.41 5.90 -12.82
N LEU A 147 -1.34 6.05 -12.03
CA LEU A 147 -1.27 7.01 -10.95
C LEU A 147 -1.40 8.45 -11.45
N GLU A 148 -0.64 8.83 -12.49
CA GLU A 148 -0.74 10.16 -13.09
C GLU A 148 -2.15 10.44 -13.65
N ILE A 149 -2.75 9.47 -14.34
CA ILE A 149 -4.14 9.60 -14.80
C ILE A 149 -5.10 9.83 -13.64
N CYS A 150 -4.99 9.07 -12.56
CA CYS A 150 -5.83 9.25 -11.38
C CYS A 150 -5.67 10.64 -10.77
N LEU A 151 -4.43 11.13 -10.64
CA LEU A 151 -4.15 12.45 -10.08
C LEU A 151 -4.64 13.59 -10.97
N LEU A 152 -4.54 13.45 -12.29
CA LEU A 152 -5.05 14.44 -13.24
C LEU A 152 -6.58 14.48 -13.27
N TYR A 153 -7.24 13.34 -13.16
CA TYR A 153 -8.71 13.26 -13.17
C TYR A 153 -9.34 13.82 -11.90
N THR A 154 -8.65 13.77 -10.76
CA THR A 154 -9.11 14.37 -9.50
C THR A 154 -8.81 15.87 -9.39
N SER A 155 -8.01 16.42 -10.29
CA SER A 155 -7.82 17.87 -10.41
C SER A 155 -9.03 18.47 -11.15
N PRO A 156 -9.65 19.55 -10.62
CA PRO A 156 -10.77 20.20 -11.31
C PRO A 156 -10.34 20.59 -12.74
N SER A 157 -11.13 20.20 -13.72
CA SER A 157 -10.91 20.61 -15.09
C SER A 157 -11.06 22.13 -15.23
N PRO A 158 -10.32 22.83 -16.12
CA PRO A 158 -10.59 24.23 -16.42
C PRO A 158 -12.06 24.53 -16.74
N ARG A 159 -12.81 23.56 -17.28
CA ARG A 159 -14.25 23.67 -17.54
C ARG A 159 -15.12 23.69 -16.27
N ASP A 160 -14.62 23.22 -15.14
CA ASP A 160 -15.38 23.21 -13.89
C ASP A 160 -15.38 24.59 -13.21
N PHE A 161 -14.59 25.53 -13.72
CA PHE A 161 -14.52 26.92 -13.27
C PHE A 161 -15.29 27.91 -14.18
N GLU A 162 -15.90 27.42 -15.27
CA GLU A 162 -16.65 28.26 -16.22
C GLU A 162 -18.19 28.24 -16.01
N ALA A 163 -18.66 27.78 -14.84
CA ALA A 163 -20.08 27.71 -14.50
C ALA A 163 -20.50 28.76 -13.46
#